data_9988d7852d435f69d7ff95f2d6477a4b
#
_entry.id   9988d7852d435f69d7ff95f2d6477a4b
#
_cell.length_a   1.000
_cell.length_b   1.000
_cell.length_c   1.000
_cell.angle_alpha   90.00
_cell.angle_beta   90.00
_cell.angle_gamma   90.00
#
_symmetry.space_group_name_H-M   'P 1'
#
loop_
_entity.id
_entity.type
_entity.pdbx_description
1 polymer ?
#
loop_
_entity_poly.entity_id
_entity_poly.type
_entity_poly.pdbx_seq_one_letter_code
_entity_poly.pdbx_strand_id
1 'polypeptide(L)'
;MGLGKTIQAIGTAELLRKESLIGSVLILCPTSLKYQWRSEIKKFTDAEVFVIEGSHLKRKEAYNRPEPYKIISYNSAANDIKILGCLQTDMLIMDEVQRLKNWNTQISRAARKIESDYSVILSGTPLENKLDELYSIVEFVDNFRLAPYYLFKDKHIITDETGKVLGYKNLNDIGKKLGDILIRRRKKDVKLQMPERSDKNLFIPMTNEQMEMHQEWQNQVRLLVLKWRRMHFLSDKDRKRLLLFLSQMRMVCDSSYILDQKTRYDTKVDECVNIISDIISEEGEKVVVFSQWERMTRLIAKELEKKEIGFEYLHGGVPSEKRKNLVDNFMNEPSSRVFLSTDAGSTGLNLQSAATIINIDLPWNPAVLEQRIGRIYRLGQQNNIQVINLVTPDSIEQEMLGKLRFKTSMFEGVLDDGEDSVFITDDKFSKMMETVSGMVEEDEETEKVKKVKDTDTVNDSEGQTEKSKAEENFTTINPKDLE
;
A
#
# COMPACT_ATOMS: atom_id res chain seq x y z
N MET A 1 8.43 7.25 7.40
CA MET A 1 7.43 6.75 8.37
C MET A 1 8.10 6.42 9.69
N GLY A 2 7.33 6.30 10.80
CA GLY A 2 7.92 5.99 12.13
C GLY A 2 8.64 7.16 12.82
N LEU A 3 8.48 8.40 12.37
CA LEU A 3 9.10 9.60 12.96
C LEU A 3 8.19 10.36 13.94
N GLY A 4 7.20 9.68 14.52
CA GLY A 4 6.38 10.25 15.59
C GLY A 4 5.34 11.29 15.15
N LYS A 5 4.82 11.25 13.93
CA LYS A 5 3.79 12.20 13.44
C LYS A 5 2.59 12.34 14.38
N THR A 6 2.07 11.24 14.89
CA THR A 6 0.94 11.21 15.84
C THR A 6 1.24 11.98 17.11
N ILE A 7 2.42 11.74 17.70
CA ILE A 7 2.86 12.43 18.93
C ILE A 7 3.04 13.93 18.67
N GLN A 8 3.60 14.31 17.53
CA GLN A 8 3.76 15.72 17.15
C GLN A 8 2.40 16.41 17.02
N ALA A 9 1.42 15.77 16.37
CA ALA A 9 0.06 16.33 16.24
C ALA A 9 -0.65 16.45 17.61
N ILE A 10 -0.53 15.45 18.49
CA ILE A 10 -1.06 15.49 19.84
C ILE A 10 -0.38 16.62 20.64
N GLY A 11 0.95 16.70 20.58
CA GLY A 11 1.72 17.75 21.26
C GLY A 11 1.34 19.16 20.81
N THR A 12 1.15 19.37 19.50
CA THR A 12 0.67 20.64 18.96
C THR A 12 -0.72 20.99 19.47
N ALA A 13 -1.65 20.03 19.45
CA ALA A 13 -2.99 20.25 19.97
C ALA A 13 -2.99 20.57 21.46
N GLU A 14 -2.21 19.87 22.27
CA GLU A 14 -2.12 20.13 23.72
C GLU A 14 -1.46 21.48 24.04
N LEU A 15 -0.47 21.91 23.28
CA LEU A 15 0.10 23.25 23.42
C LEU A 15 -0.95 24.33 23.15
N LEU A 16 -1.69 24.22 22.05
CA LEU A 16 -2.76 25.17 21.72
C LEU A 16 -3.90 25.15 22.76
N ARG A 17 -4.24 23.99 23.31
CA ARG A 17 -5.24 23.87 24.38
C ARG A 17 -4.76 24.52 25.68
N LYS A 18 -3.52 24.34 26.08
CA LYS A 18 -2.92 24.97 27.26
C LYS A 18 -2.90 26.49 27.18
N GLU A 19 -2.68 27.01 25.96
CA GLU A 19 -2.73 28.45 25.68
C GLU A 19 -4.19 28.95 25.52
N SER A 20 -5.19 28.10 25.72
CA SER A 20 -6.63 28.42 25.57
C SER A 20 -7.00 28.91 24.15
N LEU A 21 -6.22 28.54 23.15
CA LEU A 21 -6.49 28.90 21.74
C LEU A 21 -7.49 27.94 21.10
N ILE A 22 -7.58 26.69 21.59
CA ILE A 22 -8.54 25.68 21.13
C ILE A 22 -9.17 24.94 22.30
N GLY A 23 -10.42 24.56 22.20
CA GLY A 23 -11.17 23.72 23.16
C GLY A 23 -11.55 22.35 22.60
N SER A 24 -11.66 22.24 21.27
CA SER A 24 -12.14 21.03 20.56
C SER A 24 -11.20 20.59 19.47
N VAL A 25 -10.97 19.27 19.38
CA VAL A 25 -10.16 18.62 18.36
C VAL A 25 -10.92 17.47 17.73
N LEU A 26 -11.13 17.52 16.42
CA LEU A 26 -11.70 16.43 15.65
C LEU A 26 -10.61 15.69 14.86
N ILE A 27 -10.51 14.38 15.05
CA ILE A 27 -9.53 13.55 14.38
C ILE A 27 -10.21 12.64 13.36
N LEU A 28 -9.89 12.81 12.08
CA LEU A 28 -10.27 11.94 10.99
C LEU A 28 -9.15 10.97 10.67
N CYS A 29 -9.45 9.68 10.75
CA CYS A 29 -8.44 8.65 10.50
C CYS A 29 -9.05 7.40 9.82
N PRO A 30 -8.24 6.49 9.28
CA PRO A 30 -8.71 5.15 8.92
C PRO A 30 -9.38 4.43 10.08
N THR A 31 -10.39 3.60 9.78
CA THR A 31 -11.14 2.86 10.80
C THR A 31 -10.22 2.05 11.74
N SER A 32 -9.13 1.52 11.20
CA SER A 32 -8.14 0.74 11.96
C SER A 32 -7.35 1.55 12.98
N LEU A 33 -7.28 2.87 12.83
CA LEU A 33 -6.47 3.74 13.68
C LEU A 33 -7.23 4.41 14.83
N LYS A 34 -8.57 4.35 14.87
CA LYS A 34 -9.38 5.04 15.88
C LYS A 34 -8.92 4.75 17.32
N TYR A 35 -8.79 3.47 17.65
CA TYR A 35 -8.41 3.07 19.00
C TYR A 35 -6.94 3.28 19.30
N GLN A 36 -6.08 3.23 18.28
CA GLN A 36 -4.68 3.62 18.43
C GLN A 36 -4.58 5.11 18.78
N TRP A 37 -5.26 6.00 18.08
CA TRP A 37 -5.31 7.42 18.40
C TRP A 37 -5.80 7.64 19.83
N ARG A 38 -6.87 6.96 20.23
CA ARG A 38 -7.37 7.00 21.61
C ARG A 38 -6.31 6.58 22.62
N SER A 39 -5.59 5.50 22.34
CA SER A 39 -4.53 4.99 23.21
C SER A 39 -3.35 5.97 23.31
N GLU A 40 -2.93 6.56 22.20
CA GLU A 40 -1.82 7.53 22.17
C GLU A 40 -2.20 8.83 22.90
N ILE A 41 -3.41 9.34 22.71
CA ILE A 41 -3.88 10.53 23.45
C ILE A 41 -3.87 10.26 24.96
N LYS A 42 -4.44 9.14 25.40
CA LYS A 42 -4.45 8.76 26.84
C LYS A 42 -3.05 8.51 27.41
N LYS A 43 -2.09 8.11 26.58
CA LYS A 43 -0.71 7.86 27.00
C LYS A 43 0.07 9.15 27.22
N PHE A 44 -0.20 10.17 26.42
CA PHE A 44 0.61 11.40 26.42
C PHE A 44 -0.12 12.62 26.98
N THR A 45 -1.41 12.50 27.31
CA THR A 45 -2.23 13.58 27.82
C THR A 45 -3.22 13.08 28.86
N ASP A 46 -3.69 13.98 29.72
CA ASP A 46 -4.79 13.73 30.68
C ASP A 46 -6.16 14.08 30.09
N ALA A 47 -6.22 14.39 28.79
CA ALA A 47 -7.44 14.85 28.15
C ALA A 47 -8.43 13.70 27.89
N GLU A 48 -9.70 13.99 28.09
CA GLU A 48 -10.79 13.07 27.73
C GLU A 48 -10.90 12.92 26.22
N VAL A 49 -11.13 11.69 25.75
CA VAL A 49 -11.20 11.34 24.35
C VAL A 49 -12.37 10.41 24.05
N PHE A 50 -13.16 10.75 23.05
CA PHE A 50 -14.31 9.97 22.63
C PHE A 50 -14.15 9.44 21.19
N VAL A 51 -14.46 8.15 20.98
CA VAL A 51 -14.49 7.53 19.64
C VAL A 51 -15.93 7.53 19.13
N ILE A 52 -16.18 8.26 18.04
CA ILE A 52 -17.50 8.35 17.41
C ILE A 52 -17.73 7.12 16.54
N GLU A 53 -18.76 6.31 16.92
CA GLU A 53 -19.11 5.08 16.22
C GLU A 53 -20.54 4.64 16.47
N GLY A 54 -20.96 3.54 15.85
CA GLY A 54 -22.30 2.99 15.96
C GLY A 54 -23.27 3.52 14.87
N SER A 55 -24.58 3.47 15.15
CA SER A 55 -25.61 3.93 14.23
C SER A 55 -25.54 5.44 14.00
N HIS A 56 -26.15 5.92 12.91
CA HIS A 56 -26.19 7.36 12.59
C HIS A 56 -26.75 8.22 13.74
N LEU A 57 -27.78 7.74 14.43
CA LEU A 57 -28.35 8.45 15.58
C LEU A 57 -27.36 8.56 16.74
N LYS A 58 -26.71 7.46 17.10
CA LYS A 58 -25.68 7.47 18.15
C LYS A 58 -24.52 8.41 17.81
N ARG A 59 -24.09 8.41 16.54
CA ARG A 59 -23.01 9.31 16.11
C ARG A 59 -23.43 10.78 16.15
N LYS A 60 -24.69 11.10 15.78
CA LYS A 60 -25.22 12.47 15.87
C LYS A 60 -25.15 13.01 17.31
N GLU A 61 -25.51 12.21 18.29
CA GLU A 61 -25.39 12.57 19.71
C GLU A 61 -23.91 12.70 20.14
N ALA A 62 -23.06 11.80 19.64
CA ALA A 62 -21.64 11.76 19.98
C ALA A 62 -20.86 13.01 19.53
N TYR A 63 -21.26 13.68 18.45
CA TYR A 63 -20.63 14.94 18.04
C TYR A 63 -20.79 16.07 19.05
N ASN A 64 -21.87 16.07 19.83
CA ASN A 64 -22.19 17.10 20.84
C ASN A 64 -21.62 16.80 22.23
N ARG A 65 -20.85 15.72 22.37
CA ARG A 65 -20.26 15.36 23.66
C ARG A 65 -19.20 16.38 24.09
N PRO A 66 -18.97 16.55 25.40
CA PRO A 66 -18.07 17.56 25.96
C PRO A 66 -16.59 17.24 25.82
N GLU A 67 -16.22 15.97 25.53
CA GLU A 67 -14.82 15.57 25.46
C GLU A 67 -14.08 16.38 24.39
N PRO A 68 -12.89 16.93 24.74
CA PRO A 68 -12.12 17.79 23.86
C PRO A 68 -11.61 17.08 22.60
N TYR A 69 -11.33 15.78 22.70
CA TYR A 69 -10.90 14.98 21.57
C TYR A 69 -12.00 14.06 21.07
N LYS A 70 -12.36 14.18 19.81
CA LYS A 70 -13.30 13.30 19.13
C LYS A 70 -12.61 12.62 17.94
N ILE A 71 -12.76 11.30 17.83
CA ILE A 71 -12.12 10.50 16.79
C ILE A 71 -13.21 9.84 15.95
N ILE A 72 -13.14 10.01 14.62
CA ILE A 72 -14.06 9.38 13.68
C ILE A 72 -13.32 8.79 12.49
N SER A 73 -13.87 7.72 11.91
CA SER A 73 -13.31 7.16 10.67
C SER A 73 -13.78 7.95 9.44
N TYR A 74 -12.96 7.98 8.39
CA TYR A 74 -13.31 8.58 7.11
C TYR A 74 -14.64 8.08 6.54
N ASN A 75 -14.90 6.76 6.61
CA ASN A 75 -16.14 6.18 6.12
C ASN A 75 -17.37 6.65 6.92
N SER A 76 -17.25 6.75 8.23
CA SER A 76 -18.32 7.29 9.07
C SER A 76 -18.55 8.77 8.80
N ALA A 77 -17.49 9.55 8.65
CA ALA A 77 -17.55 10.97 8.28
C ALA A 77 -18.25 11.18 6.93
N ALA A 78 -17.98 10.35 5.94
CA ALA A 78 -18.67 10.41 4.65
C ALA A 78 -20.18 10.21 4.75
N ASN A 79 -20.63 9.32 5.63
CA ASN A 79 -22.05 9.08 5.88
C ASN A 79 -22.71 10.23 6.69
N ASP A 80 -21.92 11.00 7.42
CA ASP A 80 -22.41 12.07 8.32
C ASP A 80 -22.17 13.47 7.74
N ILE A 81 -21.98 13.60 6.43
CA ILE A 81 -21.64 14.85 5.72
C ILE A 81 -22.56 16.04 6.06
N LYS A 82 -23.84 15.78 6.34
CA LYS A 82 -24.80 16.83 6.72
C LYS A 82 -24.57 17.35 8.15
N ILE A 83 -24.15 16.48 9.05
CA ILE A 83 -23.83 16.83 10.44
C ILE A 83 -22.51 17.60 10.46
N LEU A 84 -21.51 17.08 9.75
CA LEU A 84 -20.18 17.68 9.69
C LEU A 84 -20.17 19.08 9.07
N GLY A 85 -21.05 19.36 8.10
CA GLY A 85 -21.20 20.69 7.52
C GLY A 85 -21.81 21.75 8.46
N CYS A 86 -22.28 21.35 9.64
CA CYS A 86 -22.79 22.24 10.70
C CYS A 86 -21.93 22.16 11.97
N LEU A 87 -20.91 21.30 11.97
CA LEU A 87 -20.02 21.10 13.11
C LEU A 87 -18.90 22.14 13.06
N GLN A 88 -18.80 22.93 14.11
CA GLN A 88 -17.61 23.76 14.34
C GLN A 88 -16.64 23.01 15.23
N THR A 89 -15.40 22.95 14.82
CA THR A 89 -14.30 22.40 15.62
C THR A 89 -13.11 23.34 15.51
N ASP A 90 -12.44 23.60 16.62
CA ASP A 90 -11.31 24.54 16.59
C ASP A 90 -10.12 23.95 15.84
N MET A 91 -9.90 22.64 15.98
CA MET A 91 -8.79 21.97 15.30
C MET A 91 -9.22 20.67 14.63
N LEU A 92 -8.85 20.52 13.35
CA LEU A 92 -9.03 19.31 12.58
C LEU A 92 -7.68 18.60 12.34
N ILE A 93 -7.59 17.34 12.74
CA ILE A 93 -6.44 16.49 12.43
C ILE A 93 -6.88 15.40 11.45
N MET A 94 -6.19 15.28 10.33
CA MET A 94 -6.45 14.22 9.34
C MET A 94 -5.22 13.31 9.19
N ASP A 95 -5.38 12.03 9.49
CA ASP A 95 -4.30 11.05 9.41
C ASP A 95 -4.44 10.14 8.17
N GLU A 96 -3.30 9.77 7.57
CA GLU A 96 -3.22 8.99 6.32
C GLU A 96 -4.07 9.62 5.20
N VAL A 97 -3.89 10.92 4.98
CA VAL A 97 -4.70 11.74 4.07
C VAL A 97 -4.61 11.31 2.60
N GLN A 98 -3.62 10.48 2.22
CA GLN A 98 -3.55 9.91 0.88
C GLN A 98 -4.84 9.14 0.48
N ARG A 99 -5.71 8.81 1.41
CA ARG A 99 -7.05 8.27 1.12
C ARG A 99 -8.02 9.31 0.54
N LEU A 100 -7.73 10.60 0.68
CA LEU A 100 -8.54 11.71 0.19
C LEU A 100 -8.09 12.26 -1.18
N LYS A 101 -7.11 11.61 -1.83
CA LYS A 101 -6.50 12.03 -3.09
C LYS A 101 -7.49 12.30 -4.21
N ASN A 102 -8.59 11.55 -4.24
CA ASN A 102 -9.61 11.71 -5.26
C ASN A 102 -10.65 12.72 -4.81
N TRP A 103 -10.61 13.91 -5.40
CA TRP A 103 -11.51 15.03 -5.16
C TRP A 103 -13.00 14.66 -5.20
N ASN A 104 -13.39 13.74 -6.08
CA ASN A 104 -14.78 13.41 -6.34
C ASN A 104 -15.38 12.39 -5.37
N THR A 105 -14.60 11.83 -4.44
CA THR A 105 -15.13 10.85 -3.47
C THR A 105 -16.04 11.50 -2.43
N GLN A 106 -17.02 10.75 -1.94
CA GLN A 106 -17.88 11.21 -0.83
C GLN A 106 -17.06 11.56 0.40
N ILE A 107 -15.98 10.83 0.65
CA ILE A 107 -15.07 11.04 1.79
C ILE A 107 -14.39 12.42 1.67
N SER A 108 -13.82 12.75 0.50
CA SER A 108 -13.18 14.04 0.26
C SER A 108 -14.17 15.20 0.38
N ARG A 109 -15.40 15.02 -0.13
CA ARG A 109 -16.45 16.04 -0.02
C ARG A 109 -16.91 16.25 1.43
N ALA A 110 -16.96 15.19 2.22
CA ALA A 110 -17.32 15.29 3.63
C ALA A 110 -16.24 16.02 4.43
N ALA A 111 -14.97 15.66 4.23
CA ALA A 111 -13.85 16.30 4.90
C ALA A 111 -13.76 17.81 4.62
N ARG A 112 -14.04 18.24 3.37
CA ARG A 112 -14.05 19.68 3.00
C ARG A 112 -15.18 20.50 3.59
N LYS A 113 -16.22 19.87 4.13
CA LYS A 113 -17.32 20.58 4.79
C LYS A 113 -17.07 20.86 6.26
N ILE A 114 -15.99 20.32 6.81
CA ILE A 114 -15.65 20.56 8.22
C ILE A 114 -14.94 21.90 8.29
N GLU A 115 -15.52 22.83 9.00
CA GLU A 115 -14.91 24.13 9.29
C GLU A 115 -14.06 24.02 10.56
N SER A 116 -12.84 24.51 10.49
CA SER A 116 -11.91 24.54 11.63
C SER A 116 -10.94 25.70 11.51
N ASP A 117 -10.56 26.29 12.66
CA ASP A 117 -9.58 27.38 12.70
C ASP A 117 -8.16 26.89 12.43
N TYR A 118 -7.87 25.65 12.86
CA TYR A 118 -6.57 24.99 12.68
C TYR A 118 -6.74 23.64 11.98
N SER A 119 -5.88 23.35 11.02
CA SER A 119 -5.85 22.06 10.33
C SER A 119 -4.46 21.46 10.33
N VAL A 120 -4.34 20.20 10.74
CA VAL A 120 -3.10 19.41 10.69
C VAL A 120 -3.32 18.16 9.87
N ILE A 121 -2.48 17.98 8.87
CA ILE A 121 -2.54 16.83 7.97
C ILE A 121 -1.32 15.95 8.17
N LEU A 122 -1.56 14.67 8.41
CA LEU A 122 -0.51 13.67 8.54
C LEU A 122 -0.54 12.75 7.32
N SER A 123 0.60 12.59 6.66
CA SER A 123 0.76 11.67 5.56
C SER A 123 2.12 10.96 5.62
N GLY A 124 2.13 9.69 5.27
CA GLY A 124 3.38 8.96 5.03
C GLY A 124 3.98 9.26 3.65
N THR A 125 3.12 9.61 2.70
CA THR A 125 3.45 9.83 1.29
C THR A 125 2.57 10.94 0.72
N PRO A 126 2.96 12.20 0.86
CA PRO A 126 2.13 13.35 0.43
C PRO A 126 1.98 13.46 -1.10
N LEU A 127 2.93 12.90 -1.83
CA LEU A 127 2.98 12.91 -3.29
C LEU A 127 3.27 11.49 -3.78
N GLU A 128 2.27 10.76 -4.26
CA GLU A 128 2.54 9.43 -4.81
C GLU A 128 2.57 9.45 -6.35
N ASN A 129 1.74 10.25 -7.00
CA ASN A 129 1.54 10.07 -8.43
C ASN A 129 1.21 11.33 -9.26
N LYS A 130 0.54 12.34 -8.70
CA LYS A 130 0.05 13.50 -9.44
C LYS A 130 0.13 14.76 -8.61
N LEU A 131 0.44 15.88 -9.26
CA LEU A 131 0.45 17.19 -8.63
C LEU A 131 -0.96 17.61 -8.14
N ASP A 132 -2.01 17.11 -8.80
CA ASP A 132 -3.40 17.29 -8.37
C ASP A 132 -3.68 16.70 -6.97
N GLU A 133 -2.97 15.63 -6.60
CA GLU A 133 -3.09 15.02 -5.26
C GLU A 133 -2.56 15.99 -4.19
N LEU A 134 -1.42 16.64 -4.46
CA LEU A 134 -0.86 17.66 -3.59
C LEU A 134 -1.79 18.86 -3.45
N TYR A 135 -2.30 19.36 -4.57
CA TYR A 135 -3.27 20.44 -4.58
C TYR A 135 -4.47 20.13 -3.68
N SER A 136 -5.05 18.94 -3.86
CA SER A 136 -6.20 18.47 -3.08
C SER A 136 -5.91 18.37 -1.56
N ILE A 137 -4.68 18.02 -1.19
CA ILE A 137 -4.25 17.93 0.21
C ILE A 137 -4.04 19.32 0.81
N VAL A 138 -3.39 20.21 0.08
CA VAL A 138 -3.11 21.58 0.54
C VAL A 138 -4.39 22.37 0.79
N GLU A 139 -5.44 22.16 -0.01
CA GLU A 139 -6.75 22.79 0.20
C GLU A 139 -7.40 22.51 1.55
N PHE A 140 -7.09 21.38 2.19
CA PHE A 140 -7.59 21.10 3.55
C PHE A 140 -6.88 21.94 4.63
N VAL A 141 -5.72 22.49 4.31
CA VAL A 141 -4.94 23.35 5.23
C VAL A 141 -5.20 24.82 4.93
N ASP A 142 -5.11 25.18 3.65
CA ASP A 142 -5.27 26.55 3.19
C ASP A 142 -5.82 26.55 1.75
N ASN A 143 -7.09 26.89 1.60
CA ASN A 143 -7.81 26.93 0.32
C ASN A 143 -7.24 27.91 -0.70
N PHE A 144 -6.50 28.92 -0.24
CA PHE A 144 -6.00 30.00 -1.10
C PHE A 144 -4.52 29.86 -1.44
N ARG A 145 -3.80 28.94 -0.81
CA ARG A 145 -2.34 28.82 -0.88
C ARG A 145 -1.81 28.58 -2.29
N LEU A 146 -2.44 27.71 -3.04
CA LEU A 146 -2.02 27.32 -4.37
C LEU A 146 -2.81 28.04 -5.49
N ALA A 147 -3.62 29.05 -5.15
CA ALA A 147 -4.58 29.71 -6.03
C ALA A 147 -5.72 28.78 -6.51
N PRO A 148 -6.74 29.26 -7.22
CA PRO A 148 -7.78 28.41 -7.78
C PRO A 148 -7.21 27.35 -8.72
N TYR A 149 -7.82 26.17 -8.71
CA TYR A 149 -7.32 24.99 -9.44
C TYR A 149 -7.03 25.23 -10.93
N TYR A 150 -7.84 26.02 -11.63
CA TYR A 150 -7.62 26.29 -13.04
C TYR A 150 -6.34 27.09 -13.30
N LEU A 151 -6.00 28.05 -12.42
CA LEU A 151 -4.74 28.80 -12.48
C LEU A 151 -3.55 27.93 -12.09
N PHE A 152 -3.72 27.08 -11.07
CA PHE A 152 -2.73 26.11 -10.68
C PHE A 152 -2.42 25.13 -11.82
N LYS A 153 -3.47 24.64 -12.49
CA LYS A 153 -3.33 23.74 -13.63
C LYS A 153 -2.57 24.41 -14.79
N ASP A 154 -2.96 25.61 -15.19
CA ASP A 154 -2.30 26.35 -16.26
C ASP A 154 -0.83 26.64 -15.97
N LYS A 155 -0.54 27.02 -14.72
CA LYS A 155 0.81 27.39 -14.28
C LYS A 155 1.75 26.21 -14.11
N HIS A 156 1.24 25.05 -13.66
CA HIS A 156 2.07 23.94 -13.17
C HIS A 156 1.89 22.62 -13.92
N ILE A 157 0.86 22.48 -14.75
CA ILE A 157 0.57 21.25 -15.49
C ILE A 157 0.71 21.51 -16.99
N ILE A 158 1.49 20.69 -17.66
CA ILE A 158 1.65 20.71 -19.11
C ILE A 158 0.67 19.69 -19.69
N THR A 159 -0.23 20.13 -20.57
CA THR A 159 -1.21 19.25 -21.24
C THR A 159 -1.08 19.36 -22.75
N ASP A 160 -1.45 18.28 -23.46
CA ASP A 160 -1.63 18.32 -24.92
C ASP A 160 -2.99 18.94 -25.31
N GLU A 161 -3.25 19.00 -26.62
CA GLU A 161 -4.51 19.53 -27.18
C GLU A 161 -5.75 18.74 -26.74
N THR A 162 -5.59 17.49 -26.32
CA THR A 162 -6.67 16.63 -25.82
C THR A 162 -6.89 16.79 -24.30
N GLY A 163 -6.07 17.59 -23.62
CA GLY A 163 -6.10 17.78 -22.17
C GLY A 163 -5.36 16.69 -21.38
N LYS A 164 -4.62 15.82 -22.04
CA LYS A 164 -3.76 14.81 -21.41
C LYS A 164 -2.53 15.49 -20.79
N VAL A 165 -2.19 15.12 -19.57
CA VAL A 165 -1.02 15.67 -18.85
C VAL A 165 0.26 15.09 -19.44
N LEU A 166 1.10 15.97 -19.97
CA LEU A 166 2.43 15.65 -20.54
C LEU A 166 3.56 15.85 -19.52
N GLY A 167 3.34 16.69 -18.50
CA GLY A 167 4.37 16.99 -17.53
C GLY A 167 3.97 18.03 -16.51
N TYR A 168 4.93 18.40 -15.69
CA TYR A 168 4.81 19.43 -14.68
C TYR A 168 5.93 20.44 -14.84
N LYS A 169 5.65 21.73 -14.54
CA LYS A 169 6.58 22.85 -14.63
C LYS A 169 6.47 23.74 -13.40
N ASN A 170 7.48 24.59 -13.18
CA ASN A 170 7.52 25.55 -12.07
C ASN A 170 7.34 24.89 -10.69
N LEU A 171 7.95 23.74 -10.46
CA LEU A 171 7.81 22.95 -9.22
C LEU A 171 8.42 23.68 -8.02
N ASN A 172 9.51 24.41 -8.23
CA ASN A 172 10.15 25.21 -7.19
C ASN A 172 9.25 26.32 -6.63
N ASP A 173 8.34 26.88 -7.45
CA ASP A 173 7.35 27.85 -6.98
C ASP A 173 6.36 27.23 -5.98
N ILE A 174 5.94 25.99 -6.25
CA ILE A 174 5.11 25.23 -5.31
C ILE A 174 5.86 24.97 -4.01
N GLY A 175 7.12 24.52 -4.09
CA GLY A 175 7.96 24.28 -2.92
C GLY A 175 8.12 25.53 -2.04
N LYS A 176 8.37 26.70 -2.65
CA LYS A 176 8.45 27.98 -1.93
C LYS A 176 7.14 28.34 -1.24
N LYS A 177 6.00 28.14 -1.91
CA LYS A 177 4.68 28.44 -1.33
C LYS A 177 4.31 27.51 -0.17
N LEU A 178 4.82 26.30 -0.16
CA LEU A 178 4.52 25.30 0.88
C LEU A 178 5.55 25.30 2.04
N GLY A 179 6.65 26.00 1.89
CA GLY A 179 7.79 25.89 2.83
C GLY A 179 7.50 26.25 4.30
N ASP A 180 6.49 27.08 4.55
CA ASP A 180 6.05 27.50 5.89
C ASP A 180 4.90 26.64 6.45
N ILE A 181 4.18 25.89 5.61
CA ILE A 181 3.05 25.04 6.03
C ILE A 181 3.32 23.54 5.91
N LEU A 182 4.40 23.15 5.21
CA LEU A 182 4.72 21.72 4.96
C LEU A 182 6.04 21.35 5.61
N ILE A 183 6.00 20.45 6.57
CA ILE A 183 7.18 19.90 7.22
C ILE A 183 7.42 18.49 6.72
N ARG A 184 8.54 18.26 6.04
CA ARG A 184 8.99 16.92 5.64
C ARG A 184 10.29 16.56 6.34
N ARG A 185 10.32 15.39 6.95
CA ARG A 185 11.53 14.82 7.58
C ARG A 185 11.70 13.39 7.07
N ARG A 186 12.90 13.07 6.63
CA ARG A 186 13.31 11.70 6.29
C ARG A 186 14.07 11.09 7.45
N LYS A 187 14.07 9.75 7.55
CA LYS A 187 14.87 9.07 8.59
C LYS A 187 16.35 9.41 8.50
N LYS A 188 16.89 9.56 7.27
CA LYS A 188 18.28 9.96 7.05
C LYS A 188 18.62 11.40 7.50
N ASP A 189 17.63 12.29 7.52
CA ASP A 189 17.81 13.71 7.88
C ASP A 189 17.80 13.92 9.41
N VAL A 190 17.33 12.92 10.14
CA VAL A 190 17.22 12.97 11.59
C VAL A 190 18.35 12.11 12.15
N LYS A 191 19.25 12.74 12.92
CA LYS A 191 20.34 12.03 13.65
C LYS A 191 19.75 11.16 14.77
N LEU A 192 18.95 10.18 14.40
CA LEU A 192 18.40 9.19 15.32
C LEU A 192 19.35 8.00 15.34
N GLN A 193 19.63 7.49 16.52
CA GLN A 193 20.25 6.18 16.70
C GLN A 193 19.20 5.13 16.32
N MET A 194 19.07 4.89 15.02
CA MET A 194 18.25 3.79 14.51
C MET A 194 19.17 2.59 14.28
N PRO A 195 18.71 1.38 14.60
CA PRO A 195 19.46 0.17 14.28
C PRO A 195 19.65 0.00 12.76
N GLU A 196 20.62 -0.81 12.39
CA GLU A 196 20.88 -1.12 10.98
C GLU A 196 19.70 -1.87 10.35
N ARG A 197 19.50 -1.66 9.05
CA ARG A 197 18.52 -2.38 8.25
C ARG A 197 19.22 -3.12 7.13
N SER A 198 18.94 -4.41 7.02
CA SER A 198 19.39 -5.29 5.95
C SER A 198 18.20 -5.78 5.13
N ASP A 199 18.21 -5.54 3.82
CA ASP A 199 17.17 -5.99 2.90
C ASP A 199 17.71 -7.15 2.06
N LYS A 200 17.04 -8.30 2.14
CA LYS A 200 17.39 -9.52 1.39
C LYS A 200 16.23 -9.92 0.47
N ASN A 201 16.55 -10.22 -0.77
CA ASN A 201 15.59 -10.83 -1.70
C ASN A 201 15.95 -12.30 -1.87
N LEU A 202 15.05 -13.18 -1.48
CA LEU A 202 15.20 -14.62 -1.65
C LEU A 202 14.39 -15.05 -2.87
N PHE A 203 15.07 -15.64 -3.83
CA PHE A 203 14.46 -16.11 -5.08
C PHE A 203 13.97 -17.53 -4.90
N ILE A 204 12.65 -17.72 -4.96
CA ILE A 204 11.97 -19.00 -4.75
C ILE A 204 11.30 -19.42 -6.05
N PRO A 205 11.75 -20.50 -6.70
CA PRO A 205 11.18 -20.94 -7.96
C PRO A 205 9.76 -21.46 -7.81
N MET A 206 8.95 -21.30 -8.85
CA MET A 206 7.63 -21.91 -8.97
C MET A 206 7.72 -23.43 -9.16
N THR A 207 6.64 -24.15 -8.82
CA THR A 207 6.44 -25.53 -9.31
C THR A 207 6.17 -25.50 -10.82
N ASN A 208 6.28 -26.66 -11.48
CA ASN A 208 5.99 -26.76 -12.92
C ASN A 208 4.55 -26.35 -13.23
N GLU A 209 3.60 -26.75 -12.39
CA GLU A 209 2.19 -26.42 -12.53
C GLU A 209 1.93 -24.91 -12.37
N GLN A 210 2.61 -24.27 -11.42
CA GLN A 210 2.53 -22.80 -11.28
C GLN A 210 3.11 -22.10 -12.51
N MET A 211 4.22 -22.60 -13.05
CA MET A 211 4.86 -22.03 -14.22
C MET A 211 3.96 -22.13 -15.45
N GLU A 212 3.30 -23.27 -15.69
CA GLU A 212 2.33 -23.44 -16.75
C GLU A 212 1.17 -22.44 -16.63
N MET A 213 0.56 -22.35 -15.44
CA MET A 213 -0.51 -21.39 -15.18
C MET A 213 -0.04 -19.92 -15.39
N HIS A 214 1.16 -19.58 -14.91
CA HIS A 214 1.71 -18.24 -15.09
C HIS A 214 1.89 -17.91 -16.59
N GLN A 215 2.39 -18.86 -17.37
CA GLN A 215 2.61 -18.72 -18.80
C GLN A 215 1.32 -18.57 -19.59
N GLU A 216 0.25 -19.28 -19.20
CA GLU A 216 -1.08 -19.08 -19.78
C GLU A 216 -1.56 -17.63 -19.65
N TRP A 217 -1.49 -17.07 -18.44
CA TRP A 217 -1.87 -15.69 -18.20
C TRP A 217 -0.94 -14.68 -18.88
N GLN A 218 0.35 -14.97 -18.93
CA GLN A 218 1.33 -14.18 -19.64
C GLN A 218 1.04 -14.10 -21.13
N ASN A 219 0.63 -15.21 -21.77
CA ASN A 219 0.21 -15.25 -23.15
C ASN A 219 -1.03 -14.36 -23.39
N GLN A 220 -2.00 -14.36 -22.47
CA GLN A 220 -3.17 -13.46 -22.57
C GLN A 220 -2.75 -11.98 -22.45
N VAL A 221 -1.84 -11.67 -21.56
CA VAL A 221 -1.25 -10.33 -21.43
C VAL A 221 -0.54 -9.93 -22.71
N ARG A 222 0.25 -10.83 -23.31
CA ARG A 222 0.97 -10.62 -24.57
C ARG A 222 0.02 -10.24 -25.71
N LEU A 223 -1.09 -10.94 -25.86
CA LEU A 223 -2.09 -10.61 -26.88
C LEU A 223 -2.65 -9.19 -26.72
N LEU A 224 -2.91 -8.75 -25.49
CA LEU A 224 -3.38 -7.39 -25.20
C LEU A 224 -2.30 -6.35 -25.44
N VAL A 225 -1.04 -6.66 -25.15
CA VAL A 225 0.12 -5.80 -25.45
C VAL A 225 0.29 -5.62 -26.94
N LEU A 226 0.26 -6.69 -27.72
CA LEU A 226 0.35 -6.63 -29.20
C LEU A 226 -0.79 -5.81 -29.79
N LYS A 227 -2.01 -5.97 -29.26
CA LYS A 227 -3.16 -5.15 -29.65
C LYS A 227 -2.92 -3.67 -29.35
N TRP A 228 -2.40 -3.33 -28.17
CA TRP A 228 -2.09 -1.96 -27.81
C TRP A 228 -0.97 -1.36 -28.68
N ARG A 229 0.11 -2.10 -28.94
CA ARG A 229 1.19 -1.65 -29.82
C ARG A 229 0.70 -1.30 -31.22
N ARG A 230 -0.25 -2.12 -31.75
CA ARG A 230 -0.83 -1.91 -33.09
C ARG A 230 -1.81 -0.75 -33.15
N MET A 231 -2.63 -0.56 -32.12
CA MET A 231 -3.76 0.37 -32.14
C MET A 231 -3.53 1.62 -31.27
N HIS A 232 -2.48 1.64 -30.45
CA HIS A 232 -2.23 2.62 -29.38
C HIS A 232 -3.43 2.89 -28.48
N PHE A 233 -4.37 1.96 -28.43
CA PHE A 233 -5.61 2.05 -27.67
C PHE A 233 -6.05 0.66 -27.16
N LEU A 234 -6.57 0.62 -25.94
CA LEU A 234 -7.31 -0.52 -25.39
C LEU A 234 -8.68 -0.05 -24.89
N SER A 235 -9.71 -0.83 -25.17
CA SER A 235 -11.05 -0.61 -24.62
C SER A 235 -11.03 -0.77 -23.08
N ASP A 236 -12.02 -0.19 -22.39
CA ASP A 236 -12.13 -0.36 -20.93
C ASP A 236 -12.27 -1.83 -20.52
N LYS A 237 -12.89 -2.66 -21.38
CA LYS A 237 -12.98 -4.11 -21.19
C LYS A 237 -11.61 -4.76 -21.27
N ASP A 238 -10.79 -4.39 -22.25
CA ASP A 238 -9.43 -4.93 -22.41
C ASP A 238 -8.50 -4.46 -21.28
N ARG A 239 -8.65 -3.21 -20.84
CA ARG A 239 -7.90 -2.69 -19.68
C ARG A 239 -8.22 -3.47 -18.40
N LYS A 240 -9.51 -3.74 -18.14
CA LYS A 240 -9.92 -4.56 -16.99
C LYS A 240 -9.37 -5.99 -17.07
N ARG A 241 -9.41 -6.60 -18.27
CA ARG A 241 -8.83 -7.94 -18.50
C ARG A 241 -7.32 -7.95 -18.24
N LEU A 242 -6.60 -6.95 -18.74
CA LEU A 242 -5.16 -6.83 -18.50
C LEU A 242 -4.83 -6.78 -17.02
N LEU A 243 -5.53 -5.93 -16.25
CA LEU A 243 -5.32 -5.84 -14.79
C LEU A 243 -5.66 -7.16 -14.09
N LEU A 244 -6.70 -7.85 -14.54
CA LEU A 244 -7.07 -9.15 -14.00
C LEU A 244 -5.96 -10.19 -14.26
N PHE A 245 -5.47 -10.30 -15.49
CA PHE A 245 -4.42 -11.26 -15.85
C PHE A 245 -3.11 -10.99 -15.10
N LEU A 246 -2.70 -9.72 -14.98
CA LEU A 246 -1.54 -9.34 -14.18
C LEU A 246 -1.71 -9.70 -12.68
N SER A 247 -2.93 -9.56 -12.17
CA SER A 247 -3.25 -9.98 -10.80
C SER A 247 -3.20 -11.49 -10.62
N GLN A 248 -3.71 -12.25 -11.60
CA GLN A 248 -3.67 -13.72 -11.59
C GLN A 248 -2.24 -14.26 -11.69
N MET A 249 -1.39 -13.67 -12.55
CA MET A 249 0.03 -14.02 -12.61
C MET A 249 0.71 -13.86 -11.24
N ARG A 250 0.44 -12.76 -10.53
CA ARG A 250 0.98 -12.54 -9.19
C ARG A 250 0.47 -13.56 -8.16
N MET A 251 -0.84 -13.87 -8.21
CA MET A 251 -1.44 -14.88 -7.32
C MET A 251 -0.80 -16.26 -7.52
N VAL A 252 -0.55 -16.63 -8.77
CA VAL A 252 0.12 -17.92 -9.10
C VAL A 252 1.55 -17.95 -8.60
N CYS A 253 2.29 -16.84 -8.64
CA CYS A 253 3.63 -16.77 -8.05
C CYS A 253 3.65 -17.14 -6.56
N ASP A 254 2.56 -16.88 -5.85
CA ASP A 254 2.45 -17.19 -4.42
C ASP A 254 1.91 -18.61 -4.19
N SER A 255 0.71 -18.94 -4.71
CA SER A 255 0.10 -20.26 -4.64
C SER A 255 -1.10 -20.36 -5.58
N SER A 256 -1.29 -21.49 -6.25
CA SER A 256 -2.50 -21.79 -7.03
C SER A 256 -3.78 -21.76 -6.16
N TYR A 257 -3.66 -22.07 -4.87
CA TYR A 257 -4.78 -22.06 -3.92
C TYR A 257 -5.46 -20.69 -3.81
N ILE A 258 -4.73 -19.59 -4.06
CA ILE A 258 -5.31 -18.25 -4.03
C ILE A 258 -6.40 -18.11 -5.11
N LEU A 259 -6.23 -18.79 -6.26
CA LEU A 259 -7.17 -18.76 -7.37
C LEU A 259 -8.37 -19.69 -7.16
N ASP A 260 -8.12 -20.98 -6.96
CA ASP A 260 -9.16 -22.02 -7.05
C ASP A 260 -9.63 -22.56 -5.68
N GLN A 261 -8.88 -22.30 -4.60
CA GLN A 261 -9.10 -22.81 -3.23
C GLN A 261 -9.13 -24.35 -3.14
N LYS A 262 -8.56 -25.03 -4.13
CA LYS A 262 -8.57 -26.50 -4.24
C LYS A 262 -7.17 -27.07 -4.37
N THR A 263 -6.42 -26.59 -5.36
CA THR A 263 -5.06 -27.06 -5.62
C THR A 263 -4.06 -26.29 -4.77
N ARG A 264 -3.04 -26.98 -4.29
CA ARG A 264 -1.94 -26.34 -3.58
C ARG A 264 -0.62 -26.64 -4.31
N TYR A 265 -0.34 -25.85 -5.33
CA TYR A 265 0.95 -25.79 -5.97
C TYR A 265 1.63 -24.51 -5.48
N ASP A 266 2.59 -24.65 -4.58
CA ASP A 266 3.37 -23.55 -4.03
C ASP A 266 4.66 -24.06 -3.40
N THR A 267 5.68 -23.21 -3.47
CA THR A 267 6.98 -23.41 -2.82
C THR A 267 7.20 -22.33 -1.75
N LYS A 268 6.58 -21.16 -1.94
CA LYS A 268 6.74 -20.01 -1.04
C LYS A 268 6.18 -20.26 0.36
N VAL A 269 5.07 -21.02 0.49
CA VAL A 269 4.47 -21.31 1.80
C VAL A 269 5.44 -22.13 2.63
N ASP A 270 5.95 -23.23 2.06
CA ASP A 270 6.84 -24.13 2.77
C ASP A 270 8.16 -23.43 3.13
N GLU A 271 8.73 -22.67 2.18
CA GLU A 271 9.96 -21.90 2.43
C GLU A 271 9.75 -20.81 3.48
N CYS A 272 8.64 -20.07 3.43
CA CYS A 272 8.30 -19.08 4.44
C CYS A 272 8.24 -19.71 5.85
N VAL A 273 7.58 -20.85 5.98
CA VAL A 273 7.43 -21.54 7.26
C VAL A 273 8.78 -22.10 7.75
N ASN A 274 9.67 -22.55 6.85
CA ASN A 274 11.02 -22.96 7.21
C ASN A 274 11.85 -21.76 7.71
N ILE A 275 11.84 -20.62 6.99
CA ILE A 275 12.50 -19.39 7.42
C ILE A 275 11.98 -18.94 8.78
N ILE A 276 10.66 -18.96 9.00
CA ILE A 276 10.07 -18.64 10.29
C ILE A 276 10.62 -19.58 11.37
N SER A 277 10.61 -20.90 11.11
CA SER A 277 11.08 -21.89 12.07
C SER A 277 12.55 -21.68 12.46
N ASP A 278 13.40 -21.34 11.48
CA ASP A 278 14.82 -21.05 11.73
C ASP A 278 14.98 -19.82 12.61
N ILE A 279 14.27 -18.72 12.31
CA ILE A 279 14.38 -17.47 13.08
C ILE A 279 13.88 -17.66 14.51
N ILE A 280 12.73 -18.31 14.70
CA ILE A 280 12.16 -18.49 16.03
C ILE A 280 12.86 -19.61 16.84
N SER A 281 13.80 -20.34 16.25
CA SER A 281 14.65 -21.28 16.99
C SER A 281 15.55 -20.53 17.99
N GLU A 282 15.88 -19.27 17.71
CA GLU A 282 16.54 -18.40 18.65
C GLU A 282 15.56 -17.89 19.71
N GLU A 283 15.99 -17.91 20.97
CA GLU A 283 15.14 -17.52 22.10
C GLU A 283 14.78 -16.03 22.02
N GLY A 284 13.50 -15.71 22.17
CA GLY A 284 13.01 -14.33 22.15
C GLY A 284 12.74 -13.74 20.77
N GLU A 285 13.22 -14.33 19.68
CA GLU A 285 13.02 -13.79 18.33
C GLU A 285 11.56 -13.91 17.88
N LYS A 286 11.07 -12.84 17.26
CA LYS A 286 9.70 -12.73 16.70
C LYS A 286 9.75 -12.28 15.24
N VAL A 287 8.78 -12.74 14.45
CA VAL A 287 8.71 -12.49 13.01
C VAL A 287 7.37 -11.87 12.64
N VAL A 288 7.41 -10.88 11.75
CA VAL A 288 6.20 -10.32 11.13
C VAL A 288 6.14 -10.76 9.67
N VAL A 289 5.01 -11.27 9.24
CA VAL A 289 4.79 -11.77 7.87
C VAL A 289 3.67 -10.98 7.21
N PHE A 290 3.94 -10.47 6.01
CA PHE A 290 2.98 -9.73 5.20
C PHE A 290 2.69 -10.41 3.88
N SER A 291 1.42 -10.43 3.50
CA SER A 291 0.98 -10.69 2.13
C SER A 291 -0.20 -9.77 1.78
N GLN A 292 -0.34 -9.42 0.51
CA GLN A 292 -1.51 -8.74 -0.02
C GLN A 292 -2.74 -9.66 0.04
N TRP A 293 -2.54 -10.98 -0.07
CA TRP A 293 -3.59 -11.98 -0.22
C TRP A 293 -3.94 -12.63 1.11
N GLU A 294 -5.17 -12.47 1.57
CA GLU A 294 -5.66 -13.13 2.79
C GLU A 294 -5.60 -14.65 2.67
N ARG A 295 -5.88 -15.22 1.49
CA ARG A 295 -5.82 -16.65 1.27
C ARG A 295 -4.40 -17.19 1.47
N MET A 296 -3.38 -16.44 1.10
CA MET A 296 -1.97 -16.80 1.32
C MET A 296 -1.61 -16.78 2.80
N THR A 297 -1.96 -15.72 3.51
CA THR A 297 -1.72 -15.67 4.98
C THR A 297 -2.47 -16.75 5.72
N ARG A 298 -3.65 -17.16 5.23
CA ARG A 298 -4.43 -18.26 5.78
C ARG A 298 -3.80 -19.63 5.56
N LEU A 299 -3.12 -19.85 4.42
CA LEU A 299 -2.32 -21.06 4.20
C LEU A 299 -1.15 -21.13 5.18
N ILE A 300 -0.40 -20.05 5.33
CA ILE A 300 0.72 -19.98 6.28
C ILE A 300 0.22 -20.23 7.71
N ALA A 301 -0.90 -19.62 8.12
CA ALA A 301 -1.50 -19.86 9.43
C ALA A 301 -1.76 -21.35 9.71
N LYS A 302 -2.33 -22.06 8.72
CA LYS A 302 -2.58 -23.51 8.85
C LYS A 302 -1.29 -24.32 9.00
N GLU A 303 -0.21 -23.93 8.32
CA GLU A 303 1.08 -24.63 8.46
C GLU A 303 1.76 -24.33 9.80
N LEU A 304 1.62 -23.10 10.32
CA LEU A 304 2.09 -22.75 11.66
C LEU A 304 1.32 -23.50 12.74
N GLU A 305 -0.01 -23.65 12.60
CA GLU A 305 -0.83 -24.48 13.50
C GLU A 305 -0.36 -25.95 13.54
N LYS A 306 -0.05 -26.53 12.37
CA LYS A 306 0.48 -27.91 12.29
C LYS A 306 1.83 -28.09 12.98
N LYS A 307 2.65 -27.03 12.99
CA LYS A 307 3.96 -27.00 13.66
C LYS A 307 3.89 -26.53 15.11
N GLU A 308 2.70 -26.29 15.65
CA GLU A 308 2.46 -25.78 17.01
C GLU A 308 3.19 -24.44 17.30
N ILE A 309 3.39 -23.61 16.26
CA ILE A 309 4.01 -22.30 16.38
C ILE A 309 2.93 -21.26 16.74
N GLY A 310 3.08 -20.58 17.87
CA GLY A 310 2.16 -19.54 18.32
C GLY A 310 2.21 -18.30 17.43
N PHE A 311 1.05 -17.81 16.98
CA PHE A 311 0.93 -16.66 16.13
C PHE A 311 -0.31 -15.82 16.39
N GLU A 312 -0.25 -14.56 16.02
CA GLU A 312 -1.41 -13.65 15.91
C GLU A 312 -1.76 -13.43 14.43
N TYR A 313 -3.06 -13.43 14.11
CA TYR A 313 -3.51 -13.31 12.73
C TYR A 313 -4.44 -12.12 12.53
N LEU A 314 -4.00 -11.15 11.73
CA LEU A 314 -4.72 -9.92 11.43
C LEU A 314 -5.04 -9.78 9.94
N HIS A 315 -6.32 -9.75 9.62
CA HIS A 315 -6.83 -9.53 8.27
C HIS A 315 -7.92 -8.45 8.25
N GLY A 316 -8.39 -8.07 7.07
CA GLY A 316 -9.37 -6.98 6.89
C GLY A 316 -10.67 -7.16 7.68
N GLY A 317 -11.13 -8.40 7.86
CA GLY A 317 -12.35 -8.75 8.60
C GLY A 317 -12.27 -8.64 10.12
N VAL A 318 -11.07 -8.46 10.71
CA VAL A 318 -10.92 -8.37 12.17
C VAL A 318 -11.46 -7.03 12.68
N PRO A 319 -12.42 -7.02 13.64
CA PRO A 319 -12.95 -5.80 14.24
C PRO A 319 -11.84 -4.94 14.89
N SER A 320 -11.98 -3.61 14.78
CA SER A 320 -10.96 -2.67 15.28
C SER A 320 -10.63 -2.83 16.76
N GLU A 321 -11.61 -3.20 17.59
CA GLU A 321 -11.41 -3.46 19.04
C GLU A 321 -10.48 -4.65 19.28
N LYS A 322 -10.68 -5.74 18.53
CA LYS A 322 -9.87 -6.97 18.68
C LYS A 322 -8.44 -6.80 18.18
N ARG A 323 -8.20 -5.87 17.23
CA ARG A 323 -6.86 -5.62 16.68
C ARG A 323 -5.85 -5.20 17.74
N LYS A 324 -6.29 -4.42 18.73
CA LYS A 324 -5.43 -4.02 19.83
C LYS A 324 -4.95 -5.23 20.63
N ASN A 325 -5.85 -6.16 20.95
CA ASN A 325 -5.50 -7.35 21.73
C ASN A 325 -4.49 -8.23 20.98
N LEU A 326 -4.65 -8.40 19.64
CA LEU A 326 -3.66 -9.14 18.84
C LEU A 326 -2.27 -8.50 18.90
N VAL A 327 -2.20 -7.17 18.81
CA VAL A 327 -0.93 -6.44 18.92
C VAL A 327 -0.35 -6.56 20.33
N ASP A 328 -1.17 -6.38 21.36
CA ASP A 328 -0.75 -6.46 22.75
C ASP A 328 -0.24 -7.89 23.08
N ASN A 329 -0.93 -8.94 22.60
CA ASN A 329 -0.48 -10.32 22.74
C ASN A 329 0.89 -10.53 22.04
N PHE A 330 1.01 -10.10 20.77
CA PHE A 330 2.27 -10.24 20.05
C PHE A 330 3.42 -9.51 20.74
N MET A 331 3.16 -8.32 21.31
CA MET A 331 4.20 -7.54 21.99
C MET A 331 4.64 -8.19 23.31
N ASN A 332 3.70 -8.73 24.09
CA ASN A 332 3.93 -9.10 25.49
C ASN A 332 4.01 -10.62 25.75
N GLU A 333 3.32 -11.45 24.95
CA GLU A 333 3.28 -12.89 25.19
C GLU A 333 4.48 -13.59 24.53
N PRO A 334 5.31 -14.33 25.28
CA PRO A 334 6.43 -15.08 24.73
C PRO A 334 6.04 -16.20 23.76
N SER A 335 4.85 -16.77 23.94
CA SER A 335 4.31 -17.82 23.07
C SER A 335 3.88 -17.29 21.69
N SER A 336 3.57 -16.00 21.58
CA SER A 336 3.19 -15.37 20.32
C SER A 336 4.44 -14.95 19.55
N ARG A 337 4.94 -15.82 18.68
CA ARG A 337 6.23 -15.67 17.98
C ARG A 337 6.09 -15.09 16.59
N VAL A 338 4.93 -15.22 15.96
CA VAL A 338 4.68 -14.78 14.58
C VAL A 338 3.47 -13.86 14.54
N PHE A 339 3.57 -12.77 13.76
CA PHE A 339 2.43 -11.89 13.45
C PHE A 339 2.13 -11.94 11.96
N LEU A 340 1.04 -12.59 11.59
CA LEU A 340 0.57 -12.67 10.20
C LEU A 340 -0.36 -11.49 9.92
N SER A 341 -0.12 -10.74 8.85
CA SER A 341 -0.98 -9.61 8.50
C SER A 341 -1.17 -9.44 6.99
N THR A 342 -2.36 -8.98 6.62
CA THR A 342 -2.60 -8.42 5.28
C THR A 342 -2.41 -6.91 5.28
N ASP A 343 -2.17 -6.32 4.08
CA ASP A 343 -2.04 -4.86 3.93
C ASP A 343 -3.25 -4.10 4.48
N ALA A 344 -4.46 -4.62 4.26
CA ALA A 344 -5.70 -4.01 4.74
C ALA A 344 -5.80 -3.95 6.28
N GLY A 345 -5.20 -4.93 6.96
CA GLY A 345 -5.16 -4.99 8.43
C GLY A 345 -4.08 -4.14 9.07
N SER A 346 -3.00 -3.87 8.35
CA SER A 346 -1.72 -3.43 8.92
C SER A 346 -1.57 -1.95 9.21
N THR A 347 -2.53 -1.09 8.85
CA THR A 347 -2.38 0.37 9.00
C THR A 347 -2.17 0.77 10.46
N GLY A 348 -1.06 1.46 10.74
CA GLY A 348 -0.79 2.08 12.05
C GLY A 348 -0.28 1.17 13.17
N LEU A 349 -0.16 -0.13 12.95
CA LEU A 349 0.29 -1.07 13.98
C LEU A 349 1.71 -0.78 14.48
N ASN A 350 1.97 -1.08 15.75
CA ASN A 350 3.29 -1.09 16.35
C ASN A 350 3.70 -2.55 16.64
N LEU A 351 4.71 -3.05 15.93
CA LEU A 351 5.18 -4.44 16.02
C LEU A 351 6.69 -4.49 16.30
N GLN A 352 7.19 -3.55 17.11
CA GLN A 352 8.62 -3.38 17.42
C GLN A 352 9.25 -4.52 18.21
N SER A 353 8.46 -5.45 18.75
CA SER A 353 9.00 -6.67 19.37
C SER A 353 9.65 -7.63 18.37
N ALA A 354 9.38 -7.47 17.08
CA ALA A 354 10.05 -8.22 16.03
C ALA A 354 11.20 -7.40 15.43
N ALA A 355 12.28 -8.10 15.09
CA ALA A 355 13.41 -7.58 14.33
C ALA A 355 13.37 -8.04 12.86
N THR A 356 12.61 -9.06 12.53
CA THR A 356 12.49 -9.60 11.17
C THR A 356 11.11 -9.42 10.59
N ILE A 357 11.06 -9.01 9.31
CA ILE A 357 9.84 -8.94 8.50
C ILE A 357 10.02 -9.77 7.22
N ILE A 358 9.02 -10.59 6.91
CA ILE A 358 8.95 -11.37 5.68
C ILE A 358 7.82 -10.82 4.81
N ASN A 359 8.13 -10.40 3.59
CA ASN A 359 7.15 -10.04 2.58
C ASN A 359 7.02 -11.22 1.60
N ILE A 360 5.87 -11.87 1.61
CA ILE A 360 5.59 -13.03 0.73
C ILE A 360 5.46 -12.56 -0.72
N ASP A 361 4.82 -11.43 -0.92
CA ASP A 361 4.62 -10.77 -2.19
C ASP A 361 5.11 -9.32 -2.16
N LEU A 362 5.49 -8.80 -3.31
CA LEU A 362 5.91 -7.41 -3.48
C LEU A 362 4.71 -6.55 -3.92
N PRO A 363 4.45 -5.42 -3.27
CA PRO A 363 3.44 -4.48 -3.73
C PRO A 363 3.92 -3.70 -4.96
N TRP A 364 3.02 -3.30 -5.85
CA TRP A 364 3.33 -2.42 -6.98
C TRP A 364 3.86 -1.05 -6.57
N ASN A 365 3.49 -0.59 -5.38
CA ASN A 365 3.88 0.70 -4.85
C ASN A 365 4.96 0.53 -3.77
N PRO A 366 6.18 1.06 -3.98
CA PRO A 366 7.25 0.98 -2.99
C PRO A 366 6.87 1.60 -1.64
N ALA A 367 5.97 2.57 -1.64
CA ALA A 367 5.48 3.16 -0.40
C ALA A 367 4.73 2.17 0.49
N VAL A 368 4.02 1.19 -0.10
CA VAL A 368 3.34 0.13 0.67
C VAL A 368 4.38 -0.80 1.31
N LEU A 369 5.45 -1.16 0.59
CA LEU A 369 6.56 -1.94 1.14
C LEU A 369 7.21 -1.21 2.33
N GLU A 370 7.52 0.07 2.17
CA GLU A 370 8.05 0.90 3.26
C GLU A 370 7.04 1.07 4.42
N GLN A 371 5.73 1.04 4.14
CA GLN A 371 4.71 1.02 5.19
C GLN A 371 4.73 -0.28 5.98
N ARG A 372 4.86 -1.44 5.33
CA ARG A 372 5.04 -2.74 5.99
C ARG A 372 6.27 -2.72 6.89
N ILE A 373 7.43 -2.35 6.35
CA ILE A 373 8.71 -2.27 7.08
C ILE A 373 8.61 -1.28 8.26
N GLY A 374 7.92 -0.16 8.06
CA GLY A 374 7.68 0.84 9.10
C GLY A 374 6.84 0.35 10.28
N ARG A 375 6.36 -0.91 10.31
CA ARG A 375 5.70 -1.52 11.47
C ARG A 375 6.70 -1.98 12.52
N ILE A 376 7.86 -2.44 12.09
CA ILE A 376 8.96 -2.87 12.96
C ILE A 376 10.09 -1.83 13.02
N TYR A 377 10.41 -1.15 11.93
CA TYR A 377 11.49 -0.16 11.82
C TYR A 377 11.01 1.23 12.21
N ARG A 378 10.96 1.49 13.52
CA ARG A 378 10.46 2.74 14.14
C ARG A 378 11.39 3.21 15.24
N LEU A 379 11.13 4.46 15.71
CA LEU A 379 11.75 4.98 16.94
C LEU A 379 11.48 4.04 18.11
N GLY A 380 12.55 3.69 18.84
CA GLY A 380 12.48 2.75 19.96
C GLY A 380 12.81 1.30 19.59
N GLN A 381 13.03 0.97 18.30
CA GLN A 381 13.61 -0.31 17.91
C GLN A 381 15.09 -0.36 18.32
N GLN A 382 15.46 -1.41 19.02
CA GLN A 382 16.83 -1.59 19.52
C GLN A 382 17.64 -2.61 18.73
N ASN A 383 16.96 -3.55 18.06
CA ASN A 383 17.58 -4.63 17.30
C ASN A 383 17.75 -4.25 15.84
N ASN A 384 18.82 -4.74 15.21
CA ASN A 384 19.00 -4.62 13.75
C ASN A 384 17.86 -5.27 13.00
N ILE A 385 17.38 -4.59 11.96
CA ILE A 385 16.21 -5.04 11.20
C ILE A 385 16.63 -5.87 10.01
N GLN A 386 15.98 -7.02 9.87
CA GLN A 386 16.08 -7.85 8.68
C GLN A 386 14.77 -7.81 7.89
N VAL A 387 14.85 -7.40 6.64
CA VAL A 387 13.75 -7.41 5.68
C VAL A 387 14.00 -8.52 4.68
N ILE A 388 13.11 -9.51 4.64
CA ILE A 388 13.18 -10.64 3.72
C ILE A 388 12.03 -10.51 2.73
N ASN A 389 12.34 -10.39 1.45
CA ASN A 389 11.36 -10.38 0.38
C ASN A 389 11.45 -11.71 -0.38
N LEU A 390 10.35 -12.44 -0.45
CA LEU A 390 10.27 -13.64 -1.26
C LEU A 390 9.88 -13.23 -2.68
N VAL A 391 10.68 -13.61 -3.65
CA VAL A 391 10.52 -13.21 -5.05
C VAL A 391 10.57 -14.45 -5.92
N THR A 392 9.62 -14.62 -6.80
CA THR A 392 9.65 -15.68 -7.79
C THR A 392 10.53 -15.26 -8.96
N PRO A 393 11.60 -16.02 -9.28
CA PRO A 393 12.43 -15.75 -10.45
C PRO A 393 11.65 -15.98 -11.74
N ASP A 394 12.09 -15.36 -12.84
CA ASP A 394 11.52 -15.50 -14.19
C ASP A 394 10.00 -15.25 -14.22
N SER A 395 9.54 -14.28 -13.44
CA SER A 395 8.12 -13.95 -13.27
C SER A 395 7.86 -12.46 -13.19
N ILE A 396 6.59 -12.10 -13.20
CA ILE A 396 6.13 -10.72 -12.99
C ILE A 396 6.70 -10.09 -11.69
N GLU A 397 7.01 -10.87 -10.65
CA GLU A 397 7.55 -10.35 -9.39
C GLU A 397 9.00 -9.89 -9.52
N GLN A 398 9.82 -10.61 -10.27
CA GLN A 398 11.19 -10.19 -10.54
C GLN A 398 11.22 -8.85 -11.29
N GLU A 399 10.36 -8.69 -12.28
CA GLU A 399 10.19 -7.44 -13.01
C GLU A 399 9.71 -6.29 -12.09
N MET A 400 8.77 -6.59 -11.18
CA MET A 400 8.32 -5.62 -10.18
C MET A 400 9.46 -5.17 -9.27
N LEU A 401 10.35 -6.08 -8.87
CA LEU A 401 11.52 -5.75 -8.04
C LEU A 401 12.43 -4.74 -8.72
N GLY A 402 12.73 -4.91 -10.01
CA GLY A 402 13.49 -3.96 -10.80
C GLY A 402 12.88 -2.55 -10.80
N LYS A 403 11.56 -2.46 -10.93
CA LYS A 403 10.81 -1.19 -10.95
C LYS A 403 10.63 -0.55 -9.60
N LEU A 404 10.51 -1.32 -8.53
CA LEU A 404 10.51 -0.78 -7.18
C LEU A 404 11.80 -0.01 -6.91
N ARG A 405 12.95 -0.53 -7.36
CA ARG A 405 14.26 0.15 -7.28
C ARG A 405 14.27 1.46 -8.08
N PHE A 406 13.77 1.44 -9.31
CA PHE A 406 13.73 2.63 -10.18
C PHE A 406 12.79 3.73 -9.63
N LYS A 407 11.60 3.36 -9.16
CA LYS A 407 10.66 4.34 -8.57
C LYS A 407 11.21 4.99 -7.32
N THR A 408 11.92 4.27 -6.48
CA THR A 408 12.54 4.83 -5.26
C THR A 408 13.56 5.89 -5.63
N SER A 409 14.42 5.66 -6.62
CA SER A 409 15.41 6.64 -7.09
C SER A 409 14.77 7.86 -7.78
N MET A 410 13.69 7.69 -8.55
CA MET A 410 12.96 8.82 -9.13
C MET A 410 12.27 9.70 -8.06
N PHE A 411 11.69 9.08 -7.02
CA PHE A 411 11.07 9.85 -5.93
C PHE A 411 12.08 10.67 -5.14
N GLU A 412 13.27 10.15 -4.96
CA GLU A 412 14.38 10.86 -4.32
C GLU A 412 14.83 12.07 -5.15
N GLY A 413 14.86 11.95 -6.48
CA GLY A 413 15.26 13.03 -7.39
C GLY A 413 14.26 14.20 -7.46
N VAL A 414 12.95 13.92 -7.47
CA VAL A 414 11.90 14.94 -7.69
C VAL A 414 11.62 15.80 -6.45
N LEU A 415 11.84 15.26 -5.24
CA LEU A 415 11.52 15.95 -3.99
C LEU A 415 12.74 16.54 -3.26
N ASP A 416 13.95 16.33 -3.77
CA ASP A 416 15.19 16.57 -3.07
C ASP A 416 16.16 17.52 -3.81
N ASP A 417 15.69 18.61 -4.39
CA ASP A 417 16.41 19.56 -5.27
C ASP A 417 16.53 19.09 -6.73
N GLY A 418 15.53 18.35 -7.21
CA GLY A 418 15.44 17.93 -8.60
C GLY A 418 15.10 19.06 -9.57
N GLU A 419 15.15 18.76 -10.86
CA GLU A 419 14.87 19.66 -11.94
C GLU A 419 13.50 20.34 -11.81
N ASP A 420 13.42 21.63 -12.15
CA ASP A 420 12.21 22.48 -12.06
C ASP A 420 11.08 22.03 -13.01
N SER A 421 11.37 21.10 -13.91
CA SER A 421 10.38 20.51 -14.82
C SER A 421 10.58 19.00 -14.96
N VAL A 422 9.49 18.27 -14.87
CA VAL A 422 9.46 16.82 -15.11
C VAL A 422 8.48 16.54 -16.23
N PHE A 423 8.96 16.01 -17.33
CA PHE A 423 8.10 15.51 -18.41
C PHE A 423 7.62 14.10 -18.06
N ILE A 424 6.32 13.93 -17.99
CA ILE A 424 5.70 12.62 -17.88
C ILE A 424 5.51 12.14 -19.32
N THR A 425 6.48 11.38 -19.82
CA THR A 425 6.24 10.59 -21.01
C THR A 425 5.19 9.55 -20.68
N ASP A 426 4.01 9.78 -21.19
CA ASP A 426 2.84 8.89 -21.16
C ASP A 426 2.09 8.62 -19.84
N ASP A 427 0.78 8.43 -20.01
CA ASP A 427 -0.19 7.98 -19.01
C ASP A 427 0.35 6.78 -18.21
N LYS A 428 -0.06 6.67 -16.95
CA LYS A 428 0.27 5.49 -16.09
C LYS A 428 -0.01 4.18 -16.79
N PHE A 429 -1.03 4.15 -17.63
CA PHE A 429 -1.39 2.99 -18.41
C PHE A 429 -0.36 2.72 -19.51
N SER A 430 0.10 3.73 -20.24
CA SER A 430 1.17 3.59 -21.25
C SER A 430 2.48 3.14 -20.61
N LYS A 431 2.87 3.71 -19.46
CA LYS A 431 4.05 3.24 -18.69
C LYS A 431 3.91 1.81 -18.18
N MET A 432 2.71 1.43 -17.75
CA MET A 432 2.42 0.05 -17.40
C MET A 432 2.51 -0.85 -18.66
N MET A 433 2.00 -0.37 -19.79
CA MET A 433 2.07 -1.09 -21.06
C MET A 433 3.49 -1.20 -21.60
N GLU A 434 4.32 -0.17 -21.52
CA GLU A 434 5.75 -0.23 -21.85
C GLU A 434 6.48 -1.25 -20.97
N THR A 435 6.12 -1.25 -19.71
CA THR A 435 6.58 -2.19 -18.71
C THR A 435 6.26 -3.63 -19.09
N VAL A 436 4.98 -3.88 -19.34
CA VAL A 436 4.48 -5.20 -19.70
C VAL A 436 4.96 -5.57 -21.13
N SER A 437 5.22 -4.58 -21.99
CA SER A 437 5.84 -4.77 -23.30
C SER A 437 7.28 -5.26 -23.21
N GLY A 438 8.08 -4.72 -22.29
CA GLY A 438 9.44 -5.20 -22.03
C GLY A 438 9.48 -6.66 -21.59
N MET A 439 8.54 -7.08 -20.71
CA MET A 439 8.39 -8.49 -20.31
C MET A 439 8.12 -9.43 -21.50
N VAL A 440 7.39 -8.95 -22.52
CA VAL A 440 7.05 -9.73 -23.72
C VAL A 440 8.23 -9.83 -24.69
N GLU A 441 9.13 -8.84 -24.72
CA GLU A 441 10.30 -8.83 -25.62
C GLU A 441 11.43 -9.76 -25.15
N GLU A 442 11.70 -9.79 -23.84
CA GLU A 442 12.68 -10.69 -23.26
C GLU A 442 12.33 -12.16 -23.48
N ASP A 443 11.03 -12.49 -23.48
CA ASP A 443 10.56 -13.84 -23.80
C ASP A 443 10.75 -14.19 -25.27
N GLU A 444 10.55 -13.27 -26.21
CA GLU A 444 10.77 -13.53 -27.65
C GLU A 444 12.25 -13.80 -27.98
N GLU A 445 13.17 -13.13 -27.32
CA GLU A 445 14.60 -13.39 -27.46
C GLU A 445 14.98 -14.74 -26.83
N THR A 446 14.41 -15.07 -25.67
CA THR A 446 14.65 -16.35 -24.97
C THR A 446 14.05 -17.55 -25.74
N GLU A 447 12.87 -17.41 -26.34
CA GLU A 447 12.28 -18.43 -27.21
C GLU A 447 13.06 -18.60 -28.52
N LYS A 448 13.59 -17.52 -29.10
CA LYS A 448 14.41 -17.60 -30.28
C LYS A 448 15.73 -18.33 -30.00
N VAL A 449 16.35 -18.08 -28.86
CA VAL A 449 17.59 -18.75 -28.42
C VAL A 449 17.32 -20.24 -28.11
N LYS A 450 16.16 -20.59 -27.52
CA LYS A 450 15.77 -22.00 -27.32
C LYS A 450 15.51 -22.72 -28.64
N LYS A 451 14.78 -22.10 -29.56
CA LYS A 451 14.47 -22.68 -30.88
C LYS A 451 15.73 -22.88 -31.75
N VAL A 452 16.72 -22.02 -31.60
CA VAL A 452 18.02 -22.19 -32.30
C VAL A 452 18.84 -23.36 -31.72
N LYS A 453 18.74 -23.61 -30.39
CA LYS A 453 19.38 -24.76 -29.75
C LYS A 453 18.68 -26.10 -30.05
N ASP A 454 17.36 -26.09 -30.23
CA ASP A 454 16.58 -27.31 -30.54
C ASP A 454 16.64 -27.68 -32.02
N THR A 455 17.00 -26.74 -32.93
CA THR A 455 17.19 -27.03 -34.36
C THR A 455 18.52 -27.67 -34.69
N ASP A 456 19.49 -27.60 -33.78
CA ASP A 456 20.80 -28.27 -33.95
C ASP A 456 20.84 -29.74 -33.46
N THR A 457 19.71 -30.26 -32.92
CA THR A 457 19.68 -31.62 -32.34
C THR A 457 18.62 -32.56 -32.93
N VAL A 458 17.87 -32.17 -33.97
CA VAL A 458 16.88 -33.11 -34.61
C VAL A 458 16.96 -33.02 -36.13
N ASN A 459 17.88 -33.78 -36.70
CA ASN A 459 17.63 -34.54 -37.93
C ASN A 459 17.36 -35.97 -37.45
N ASP A 460 16.12 -36.40 -37.49
CA ASP A 460 15.59 -37.68 -37.93
C ASP A 460 14.24 -38.01 -37.22
N SER A 461 13.31 -38.32 -38.09
CA SER A 461 12.10 -39.11 -37.94
C SER A 461 10.74 -38.37 -37.94
N GLU A 462 10.07 -38.64 -39.07
CA GLU A 462 8.66 -38.34 -39.39
C GLU A 462 7.65 -39.06 -38.49
N GLY A 463 6.43 -38.48 -38.37
CA GLY A 463 5.27 -39.26 -38.03
C GLY A 463 4.08 -38.47 -37.42
N GLN A 464 3.24 -37.94 -38.21
CA GLN A 464 1.75 -37.80 -38.25
C GLN A 464 0.90 -37.88 -36.95
N THR A 465 -0.05 -36.91 -36.92
CA THR A 465 -1.49 -36.93 -36.48
C THR A 465 -1.78 -36.93 -34.96
N GLU A 466 -2.49 -35.96 -34.47
CA GLU A 466 -3.94 -35.79 -34.44
C GLU A 466 -4.37 -34.48 -33.74
N LYS A 467 -5.29 -33.77 -34.39
CA LYS A 467 -6.11 -32.70 -33.79
C LYS A 467 -7.30 -33.32 -33.08
N SER A 468 -7.61 -32.99 -31.87
CA SER A 468 -9.02 -32.83 -31.43
C SER A 468 -9.16 -32.29 -30.02
N LYS A 469 -10.00 -31.24 -29.90
CA LYS A 469 -10.92 -30.87 -28.82
C LYS A 469 -10.40 -30.70 -27.39
N ALA A 470 -10.28 -29.43 -27.00
CA ALA A 470 -10.58 -28.99 -25.64
C ALA A 470 -11.10 -27.54 -25.67
N GLU A 471 -12.36 -27.37 -26.12
CA GLU A 471 -13.20 -26.25 -25.70
C GLU A 471 -14.18 -26.81 -24.68
N GLU A 472 -14.34 -26.06 -23.58
CA GLU A 472 -15.31 -26.13 -22.50
C GLU A 472 -14.70 -26.44 -21.12
N ASN A 473 -14.71 -25.37 -20.32
CA ASN A 473 -14.89 -25.22 -18.89
C ASN A 473 -13.92 -24.21 -18.25
N PHE A 474 -14.13 -22.94 -18.55
CA PHE A 474 -13.58 -21.87 -17.73
C PHE A 474 -14.70 -21.19 -16.94
N THR A 475 -14.82 -21.52 -15.67
CA THR A 475 -15.66 -20.79 -14.72
C THR A 475 -15.05 -19.42 -14.45
N THR A 476 -15.73 -18.39 -14.90
CA THR A 476 -15.40 -16.98 -14.65
C THR A 476 -15.58 -16.67 -13.16
N ILE A 477 -14.50 -16.37 -12.47
CA ILE A 477 -14.54 -15.84 -11.09
C ILE A 477 -15.01 -14.38 -11.17
N ASN A 478 -16.05 -14.06 -10.40
CA ASN A 478 -16.64 -12.72 -10.35
C ASN A 478 -15.70 -11.75 -9.62
N PRO A 479 -15.44 -10.55 -10.15
CA PRO A 479 -14.55 -9.56 -9.52
C PRO A 479 -14.96 -9.08 -8.13
N LYS A 480 -16.17 -9.39 -7.68
CA LYS A 480 -16.67 -9.03 -6.34
C LYS A 480 -16.22 -9.95 -5.20
N ASP A 481 -15.66 -11.12 -5.55
CA ASP A 481 -15.22 -12.11 -4.57
C ASP A 481 -13.71 -11.98 -4.24
N LEU A 482 -13.07 -10.93 -4.74
CA LEU A 482 -11.63 -10.67 -4.63
C LEU A 482 -11.27 -9.55 -3.62
N GLU A 483 -12.23 -9.06 -2.81
CA GLU A 483 -11.96 -8.13 -1.72
C GLU A 483 -11.61 -8.82 -0.39
#